data_e9af3e39dc8e81c573e75a974847d0b6
#
_entry.id   e9af3e39dc8e81c573e75a974847d0b6
#
_cell.length_a   1.000
_cell.length_b   1.000
_cell.length_c   1.000
_cell.angle_alpha   90.00
_cell.angle_beta   90.00
_cell.angle_gamma   90.00
#
_symmetry.space_group_name_H-M   'P 1'
#
loop_
_entity.id
_entity.type
_entity.pdbx_description
1 polymer ?
#
loop_
_entity_poly.entity_id
_entity_poly.type
_entity_poly.pdbx_seq_one_letter_code
_entity_poly.pdbx_strand_id
1 'polypeptide(L)'
;MMNHSPTPTPGAIPHERLSIDRRVQLLGRRGCTIWLTGLPASGKSTIALLVEEKLLTEKCPALILDGDTLRHGLNAGLGFDAGGRAEAVRRAGESALILAESGAVAIVSMVSPYRADRDAVRARHTKIGIAFIEVFVDAPLAIAESRDPKGLYKKAHAGEIPTFTGVTDPYEAPTHPEVHVRTHESTAQECAIKIFAAMTA
;
A
#
# COMPACT_ATOMS: atom_id res chain seq x y z
N MET A 1 7.00 0.00 -23.81
CA MET A 1 5.98 -0.55 -22.91
C MET A 1 4.86 0.46 -22.80
N MET A 2 3.68 0.14 -23.29
CA MET A 2 2.55 1.09 -23.35
C MET A 2 1.99 1.28 -21.95
N ASN A 3 2.06 2.52 -21.48
CA ASN A 3 1.49 2.96 -20.21
C ASN A 3 -0.04 2.93 -20.33
N HIS A 4 -0.69 1.86 -19.88
CA HIS A 4 -2.14 1.73 -19.91
C HIS A 4 -2.73 2.44 -18.68
N SER A 5 -2.72 3.77 -18.72
CA SER A 5 -3.68 4.49 -17.87
C SER A 5 -5.08 4.08 -18.33
N PRO A 6 -5.97 3.61 -17.45
CA PRO A 6 -7.32 3.23 -17.84
C PRO A 6 -8.01 4.43 -18.46
N THR A 7 -8.42 4.26 -19.70
CA THR A 7 -9.20 5.28 -20.41
C THR A 7 -10.57 5.40 -19.73
N PRO A 8 -11.04 6.61 -19.41
CA PRO A 8 -12.39 6.81 -18.88
C PRO A 8 -13.43 6.18 -19.79
N THR A 9 -14.43 5.54 -19.22
CA THR A 9 -15.56 4.98 -19.99
C THR A 9 -16.21 6.09 -20.81
N PRO A 10 -16.27 5.97 -22.15
CA PRO A 10 -16.93 6.97 -23.00
C PRO A 10 -18.37 7.22 -22.53
N GLY A 11 -18.77 8.49 -22.38
CA GLY A 11 -20.10 8.89 -21.93
C GLY A 11 -20.33 8.92 -20.43
N ALA A 12 -19.35 8.53 -19.61
CA ALA A 12 -19.45 8.71 -18.15
C ALA A 12 -19.22 10.19 -17.79
N ILE A 13 -20.28 10.86 -17.33
CA ILE A 13 -20.22 12.25 -16.84
C ILE A 13 -20.17 12.18 -15.31
N PRO A 14 -19.07 12.60 -14.67
CA PRO A 14 -18.99 12.65 -13.21
C PRO A 14 -20.03 13.65 -12.66
N HIS A 15 -20.77 13.24 -11.63
CA HIS A 15 -21.61 14.17 -10.88
C HIS A 15 -20.73 15.14 -10.09
N GLU A 16 -21.24 16.35 -9.88
CA GLU A 16 -20.60 17.33 -8.99
C GLU A 16 -20.51 16.75 -7.56
N ARG A 17 -19.33 16.84 -6.98
CA ARG A 17 -19.04 16.40 -5.62
C ARG A 17 -18.59 17.58 -4.76
N LEU A 18 -18.76 17.47 -3.45
CA LEU A 18 -18.10 18.40 -2.54
C LEU A 18 -16.58 18.34 -2.75
N SER A 19 -15.96 19.51 -2.84
CA SER A 19 -14.50 19.59 -2.93
C SER A 19 -13.84 19.00 -1.69
N ILE A 20 -12.58 18.56 -1.82
CA ILE A 20 -11.80 18.04 -0.68
C ILE A 20 -11.73 19.09 0.43
N ASP A 21 -11.48 20.35 0.09
CA ASP A 21 -11.38 21.44 1.10
C ASP A 21 -12.71 21.65 1.83
N ARG A 22 -13.85 21.54 1.13
CA ARG A 22 -15.15 21.61 1.80
C ARG A 22 -15.39 20.42 2.72
N ARG A 23 -14.95 19.22 2.34
CA ARG A 23 -14.98 18.04 3.21
C ARG A 23 -14.12 18.24 4.44
N VAL A 24 -12.90 18.74 4.27
CA VAL A 24 -11.97 19.07 5.37
C VAL A 24 -12.60 20.04 6.36
N GLN A 25 -13.22 21.11 5.86
CA GLN A 25 -13.93 22.08 6.72
C GLN A 25 -15.04 21.45 7.54
N LEU A 26 -15.82 20.54 6.94
CA LEU A 26 -16.94 19.88 7.63
C LEU A 26 -16.48 18.78 8.59
N LEU A 27 -15.42 18.04 8.24
CA LEU A 27 -14.91 16.91 9.02
C LEU A 27 -13.84 17.30 10.05
N GLY A 28 -13.25 18.49 9.93
CA GLY A 28 -12.13 18.93 10.78
C GLY A 28 -10.83 18.15 10.53
N ARG A 29 -10.75 17.38 9.43
CA ARG A 29 -9.56 16.55 9.11
C ARG A 29 -9.42 16.33 7.61
N ARG A 30 -8.16 16.10 7.19
CA ARG A 30 -7.82 15.65 5.85
C ARG A 30 -7.41 14.17 5.91
N GLY A 31 -7.96 13.35 5.01
CA GLY A 31 -7.50 11.98 4.86
C GLY A 31 -6.20 11.90 4.07
N CYS A 32 -5.52 10.76 4.17
CA CYS A 32 -4.30 10.47 3.42
C CYS A 32 -4.19 8.97 3.14
N THR A 33 -3.22 8.59 2.32
CA THR A 33 -2.86 7.19 2.09
C THR A 33 -1.46 6.92 2.62
N ILE A 34 -1.33 5.89 3.48
CA ILE A 34 -0.06 5.30 3.91
C ILE A 34 0.13 4.02 3.10
N TRP A 35 1.17 3.97 2.28
CA TRP A 35 1.44 2.85 1.38
C TRP A 35 2.66 2.07 1.83
N LEU A 36 2.45 0.93 2.53
CA LEU A 36 3.54 0.06 2.95
C LEU A 36 3.89 -0.91 1.82
N THR A 37 5.14 -0.84 1.35
CA THR A 37 5.71 -1.75 0.35
C THR A 37 6.95 -2.45 0.92
N GLY A 38 7.26 -3.63 0.42
CA GLY A 38 8.41 -4.44 0.88
C GLY A 38 8.22 -5.92 0.54
N LEU A 39 9.25 -6.72 0.74
CA LEU A 39 9.24 -8.16 0.49
C LEU A 39 8.13 -8.88 1.27
N PRO A 40 7.65 -10.06 0.83
CA PRO A 40 6.86 -10.93 1.68
C PRO A 40 7.58 -11.14 3.02
N ALA A 41 6.84 -11.29 4.12
CA ALA A 41 7.38 -11.44 5.48
C ALA A 41 8.27 -10.28 5.99
N SER A 42 8.31 -9.11 5.33
CA SER A 42 9.08 -7.94 5.82
C SER A 42 8.45 -7.26 7.05
N GLY A 43 7.23 -7.62 7.46
CA GLY A 43 6.56 -7.05 8.65
C GLY A 43 5.47 -6.01 8.35
N LYS A 44 5.13 -5.77 7.09
CA LYS A 44 4.13 -4.76 6.67
C LYS A 44 2.81 -4.84 7.44
N SER A 45 2.17 -6.02 7.45
CA SER A 45 0.84 -6.19 8.07
C SER A 45 0.89 -5.99 9.59
N THR A 46 1.98 -6.41 10.26
CA THR A 46 2.17 -6.16 11.69
C THR A 46 2.29 -4.67 12.00
N ILE A 47 3.06 -3.94 11.20
CA ILE A 47 3.22 -2.49 11.36
C ILE A 47 1.91 -1.77 11.02
N ALA A 48 1.21 -2.19 9.95
CA ALA A 48 -0.07 -1.62 9.57
C ALA A 48 -1.11 -1.70 10.70
N LEU A 49 -1.21 -2.85 11.39
CA LEU A 49 -2.10 -3.03 12.55
C LEU A 49 -1.79 -2.05 13.67
N LEU A 50 -0.52 -1.85 14.01
CA LEU A 50 -0.12 -0.91 15.07
C LEU A 50 -0.42 0.55 14.69
N VAL A 51 -0.25 0.91 13.41
CA VAL A 51 -0.59 2.25 12.91
C VAL A 51 -2.11 2.45 12.95
N GLU A 52 -2.89 1.48 12.51
CA GLU A 52 -4.36 1.53 12.54
C GLU A 52 -4.88 1.67 13.97
N GLU A 53 -4.42 0.82 14.89
CA GLU A 53 -4.82 0.85 16.30
C GLU A 53 -4.55 2.22 16.93
N LYS A 54 -3.37 2.78 16.69
CA LYS A 54 -3.01 4.11 17.18
C LYS A 54 -3.94 5.19 16.62
N LEU A 55 -4.20 5.19 15.32
CA LEU A 55 -5.09 6.17 14.68
C LEU A 55 -6.52 6.09 15.23
N LEU A 56 -7.07 4.87 15.36
CA LEU A 56 -8.41 4.65 15.90
C LEU A 56 -8.52 5.05 17.38
N THR A 57 -7.46 4.83 18.16
CA THR A 57 -7.36 5.29 19.55
C THR A 57 -7.46 6.82 19.64
N GLU A 58 -6.84 7.52 18.70
CA GLU A 58 -6.91 8.98 18.57
C GLU A 58 -8.18 9.47 17.83
N LYS A 59 -9.17 8.59 17.65
CA LYS A 59 -10.45 8.90 16.97
C LYS A 59 -10.25 9.37 15.52
N CYS A 60 -9.16 8.97 14.90
CA CYS A 60 -8.91 9.18 13.48
C CYS A 60 -9.41 7.94 12.71
N PRO A 61 -10.43 8.05 11.85
CA PRO A 61 -10.87 6.93 11.03
C PRO A 61 -9.73 6.40 10.17
N ALA A 62 -9.46 5.11 10.28
CA ALA A 62 -8.43 4.44 9.51
C ALA A 62 -8.91 3.06 9.09
N LEU A 63 -8.41 2.55 7.95
CA LEU A 63 -8.71 1.20 7.47
C LEU A 63 -7.53 0.61 6.73
N ILE A 64 -7.19 -0.64 7.08
CA ILE A 64 -6.17 -1.40 6.37
C ILE A 64 -6.73 -2.03 5.10
N LEU A 65 -6.03 -1.82 4.00
CA LEU A 65 -6.20 -2.50 2.73
C LEU A 65 -5.04 -3.50 2.57
N ASP A 66 -5.20 -4.68 3.17
CA ASP A 66 -4.16 -5.73 3.11
C ASP A 66 -4.26 -6.55 1.83
N GLY A 67 -3.11 -6.79 1.19
CA GLY A 67 -3.02 -7.44 -0.12
C GLY A 67 -3.63 -8.83 -0.16
N ASP A 68 -3.50 -9.63 0.91
CA ASP A 68 -4.08 -10.97 0.97
C ASP A 68 -5.60 -10.89 1.16
N THR A 69 -6.07 -10.01 2.04
CA THR A 69 -7.50 -9.76 2.25
C THR A 69 -8.18 -9.27 0.97
N LEU A 70 -7.56 -8.36 0.25
CA LEU A 70 -8.11 -7.84 -1.01
C LEU A 70 -8.27 -8.93 -2.09
N ARG A 71 -7.47 -10.00 -2.05
CA ARG A 71 -7.60 -11.13 -2.99
C ARG A 71 -8.87 -11.96 -2.81
N HIS A 72 -9.52 -11.87 -1.65
CA HIS A 72 -10.82 -12.51 -1.40
C HIS A 72 -12.02 -11.68 -1.86
N GLY A 73 -11.78 -10.47 -2.35
CA GLY A 73 -12.84 -9.55 -2.82
C GLY A 73 -12.36 -8.71 -4.00
N LEU A 74 -11.91 -7.49 -3.75
CA LEU A 74 -11.55 -6.49 -4.77
C LEU A 74 -10.58 -7.01 -5.84
N ASN A 75 -9.62 -7.84 -5.45
CA ASN A 75 -8.60 -8.42 -6.32
C ASN A 75 -8.86 -9.91 -6.64
N ALA A 76 -10.08 -10.42 -6.39
CA ALA A 76 -10.44 -11.78 -6.73
C ALA A 76 -10.27 -12.01 -8.24
N GLY A 77 -9.76 -13.18 -8.60
CA GLY A 77 -9.53 -13.56 -10.00
C GLY A 77 -8.24 -13.00 -10.63
N LEU A 78 -7.51 -12.10 -9.96
CA LEU A 78 -6.21 -11.62 -10.47
C LEU A 78 -5.10 -12.63 -10.18
N GLY A 79 -4.24 -12.86 -11.19
CA GLY A 79 -3.04 -13.68 -11.08
C GLY A 79 -1.92 -13.00 -10.28
N PHE A 80 -0.78 -13.73 -10.19
CA PHE A 80 0.46 -13.23 -9.59
C PHE A 80 1.53 -12.84 -10.63
N ASP A 81 1.18 -12.89 -11.92
CA ASP A 81 1.99 -12.34 -12.99
C ASP A 81 2.08 -10.80 -12.92
N ALA A 82 2.96 -10.21 -13.71
CA ALA A 82 3.19 -8.76 -13.70
C ALA A 82 1.90 -7.97 -13.94
N GLY A 83 1.04 -8.38 -14.89
CA GLY A 83 -0.22 -7.71 -15.20
C GLY A 83 -1.22 -7.81 -14.05
N GLY A 84 -1.40 -9.00 -13.46
CA GLY A 84 -2.26 -9.20 -12.31
C GLY A 84 -1.81 -8.42 -11.08
N ARG A 85 -0.48 -8.30 -10.85
CA ARG A 85 0.09 -7.49 -9.77
C ARG A 85 -0.15 -5.99 -10.01
N ALA A 86 0.09 -5.49 -11.22
CA ALA A 86 -0.14 -4.10 -11.58
C ALA A 86 -1.61 -3.71 -11.39
N GLU A 87 -2.54 -4.53 -11.86
CA GLU A 87 -3.97 -4.30 -11.69
C GLU A 87 -4.39 -4.36 -10.20
N ALA A 88 -3.81 -5.28 -9.42
CA ALA A 88 -4.07 -5.33 -7.98
C ALA A 88 -3.61 -4.05 -7.26
N VAL A 89 -2.45 -3.51 -7.61
CA VAL A 89 -1.92 -2.24 -7.09
C VAL A 89 -2.83 -1.08 -7.51
N ARG A 90 -3.23 -1.02 -8.78
CA ARG A 90 -4.14 0.00 -9.29
C ARG A 90 -5.48 0.01 -8.54
N ARG A 91 -6.12 -1.15 -8.35
CA ARG A 91 -7.40 -1.26 -7.61
C ARG A 91 -7.25 -0.85 -6.15
N ALA A 92 -6.21 -1.31 -5.48
CA ALA A 92 -5.92 -0.90 -4.10
C ALA A 92 -5.69 0.62 -4.01
N GLY A 93 -4.98 1.21 -4.98
CA GLY A 93 -4.74 2.65 -5.07
C GLY A 93 -6.01 3.47 -5.21
N GLU A 94 -6.93 3.08 -6.11
CA GLU A 94 -8.22 3.78 -6.25
C GLU A 94 -9.11 3.63 -5.00
N SER A 95 -9.09 2.47 -4.34
CA SER A 95 -9.83 2.25 -3.10
C SER A 95 -9.26 3.10 -1.95
N ALA A 96 -7.93 3.17 -1.85
CA ALA A 96 -7.26 4.02 -0.87
C ALA A 96 -7.58 5.50 -1.09
N LEU A 97 -7.63 5.93 -2.36
CA LEU A 97 -8.00 7.27 -2.74
C LEU A 97 -9.42 7.64 -2.29
N ILE A 98 -10.40 6.76 -2.54
CA ILE A 98 -11.80 6.95 -2.13
C ILE A 98 -11.90 7.07 -0.59
N LEU A 99 -11.19 6.23 0.16
CA LEU A 99 -11.13 6.32 1.61
C LEU A 99 -10.51 7.64 2.07
N ALA A 100 -9.40 8.06 1.48
CA ALA A 100 -8.73 9.30 1.82
C ALA A 100 -9.59 10.53 1.48
N GLU A 101 -10.31 10.53 0.36
CA GLU A 101 -11.30 11.58 0.03
C GLU A 101 -12.43 11.69 1.07
N SER A 102 -12.76 10.60 1.76
CA SER A 102 -13.77 10.61 2.82
C SER A 102 -13.27 11.19 4.16
N GLY A 103 -11.99 11.54 4.26
CA GLY A 103 -11.36 12.03 5.48
C GLY A 103 -10.76 10.94 6.37
N ALA A 104 -10.75 9.68 5.90
CA ALA A 104 -10.11 8.57 6.58
C ALA A 104 -8.62 8.43 6.18
N VAL A 105 -7.87 7.68 6.97
CA VAL A 105 -6.51 7.23 6.61
C VAL A 105 -6.60 5.84 6.00
N ALA A 106 -6.23 5.72 4.72
CA ALA A 106 -6.11 4.43 4.07
C ALA A 106 -4.70 3.86 4.30
N ILE A 107 -4.59 2.69 4.90
CA ILE A 107 -3.32 2.02 5.17
C ILE A 107 -3.20 0.82 4.22
N VAL A 108 -2.44 0.97 3.15
CA VAL A 108 -2.24 -0.12 2.18
C VAL A 108 -1.04 -0.95 2.60
N SER A 109 -1.23 -2.27 2.75
CA SER A 109 -0.19 -3.24 3.10
C SER A 109 -0.06 -4.26 1.97
N MET A 110 0.80 -3.99 1.00
CA MET A 110 1.00 -4.83 -0.18
C MET A 110 2.49 -4.94 -0.54
N VAL A 111 2.89 -6.05 -1.18
CA VAL A 111 4.25 -6.16 -1.73
C VAL A 111 4.51 -5.06 -2.76
N SER A 112 3.56 -4.86 -3.69
CA SER A 112 3.63 -3.84 -4.76
C SER A 112 5.05 -3.71 -5.36
N PRO A 113 5.53 -4.79 -6.05
CA PRO A 113 6.96 -4.94 -6.30
C PRO A 113 7.53 -3.95 -7.31
N TYR A 114 6.71 -3.44 -8.22
CA TYR A 114 7.16 -2.58 -9.31
C TYR A 114 7.02 -1.11 -8.95
N ARG A 115 8.10 -0.35 -9.11
CA ARG A 115 8.12 1.09 -8.81
C ARG A 115 7.12 1.87 -9.66
N ALA A 116 7.07 1.56 -10.96
CA ALA A 116 6.16 2.23 -11.88
C ALA A 116 4.69 2.17 -11.45
N ASP A 117 4.24 1.05 -10.88
CA ASP A 117 2.87 0.90 -10.40
C ASP A 117 2.61 1.78 -9.17
N ARG A 118 3.55 1.84 -8.22
CA ARG A 118 3.45 2.70 -7.04
C ARG A 118 3.50 4.19 -7.42
N ASP A 119 4.38 4.55 -8.34
CA ASP A 119 4.50 5.93 -8.86
C ASP A 119 3.21 6.37 -9.57
N ALA A 120 2.54 5.48 -10.31
CA ALA A 120 1.26 5.76 -10.93
C ALA A 120 0.16 6.03 -9.88
N VAL A 121 0.11 5.25 -8.80
CA VAL A 121 -0.80 5.48 -7.68
C VAL A 121 -0.50 6.81 -6.99
N ARG A 122 0.77 7.10 -6.69
CA ARG A 122 1.22 8.39 -6.13
C ARG A 122 0.77 9.57 -7.00
N ALA A 123 1.03 9.51 -8.31
CA ALA A 123 0.65 10.56 -9.25
C ALA A 123 -0.86 10.81 -9.27
N ARG A 124 -1.66 9.74 -9.14
CA ARG A 124 -3.12 9.83 -9.07
C ARG A 124 -3.59 10.56 -7.80
N HIS A 125 -2.97 10.29 -6.64
CA HIS A 125 -3.23 10.98 -5.38
C HIS A 125 -2.83 12.47 -5.44
N THR A 126 -1.62 12.75 -5.94
CA THR A 126 -1.10 14.10 -6.10
C THR A 126 -2.01 14.94 -6.98
N LYS A 127 -2.51 14.39 -8.09
CA LYS A 127 -3.40 15.09 -9.03
C LYS A 127 -4.66 15.65 -8.37
N ILE A 128 -5.17 15.02 -7.32
CA ILE A 128 -6.37 15.44 -6.61
C ILE A 128 -6.08 16.04 -5.23
N GLY A 129 -4.82 16.23 -4.88
CA GLY A 129 -4.41 16.90 -3.63
C GLY A 129 -4.56 16.04 -2.37
N ILE A 130 -4.53 14.71 -2.51
CA ILE A 130 -4.48 13.76 -1.39
C ILE A 130 -3.03 13.39 -1.09
N ALA A 131 -2.63 13.49 0.17
CA ALA A 131 -1.29 13.08 0.61
C ALA A 131 -1.09 11.57 0.44
N PHE A 132 0.09 11.20 -0.09
CA PHE A 132 0.53 9.83 -0.28
C PHE A 132 1.88 9.64 0.41
N ILE A 133 1.92 8.79 1.43
CA ILE A 133 3.09 8.52 2.25
C ILE A 133 3.56 7.10 1.92
N GLU A 134 4.60 6.98 1.11
CA GLU A 134 5.21 5.69 0.80
C GLU A 134 6.14 5.28 1.94
N VAL A 135 5.90 4.08 2.45
CA VAL A 135 6.69 3.48 3.53
C VAL A 135 7.42 2.26 2.98
N PHE A 136 8.74 2.36 2.88
CA PHE A 136 9.57 1.21 2.58
C PHE A 136 9.81 0.39 3.85
N VAL A 137 9.16 -0.78 3.91
CA VAL A 137 9.32 -1.75 4.99
C VAL A 137 10.43 -2.72 4.59
N ASP A 138 11.65 -2.32 4.92
CA ASP A 138 12.89 -2.99 4.51
C ASP A 138 13.25 -4.14 5.45
N ALA A 139 13.48 -5.29 4.85
CA ALA A 139 14.10 -6.46 5.47
C ALA A 139 15.02 -7.12 4.45
N PRO A 140 16.27 -7.45 4.80
CA PRO A 140 17.12 -8.28 3.95
C PRO A 140 16.40 -9.58 3.59
N LEU A 141 16.61 -10.06 2.34
CA LEU A 141 15.93 -11.25 1.84
C LEU A 141 16.11 -12.45 2.79
N ALA A 142 17.33 -12.69 3.28
CA ALA A 142 17.60 -13.78 4.22
C ALA A 142 16.79 -13.68 5.52
N ILE A 143 16.52 -12.45 6.00
CA ILE A 143 15.67 -12.22 7.18
C ILE A 143 14.21 -12.50 6.86
N ALA A 144 13.72 -12.04 5.70
CA ALA A 144 12.36 -12.31 5.25
C ALA A 144 12.11 -13.82 5.07
N GLU A 145 13.06 -14.53 4.47
CA GLU A 145 13.04 -15.99 4.32
C GLU A 145 13.05 -16.72 5.66
N SER A 146 13.88 -16.29 6.61
CA SER A 146 13.93 -16.90 7.95
C SER A 146 12.64 -16.75 8.73
N ARG A 147 11.88 -15.69 8.48
CA ARG A 147 10.58 -15.44 9.12
C ARG A 147 9.46 -16.30 8.53
N ASP A 148 9.38 -16.39 7.24
CA ASP A 148 8.42 -17.12 6.37
C ASP A 148 7.17 -17.70 7.09
N PRO A 149 6.32 -16.89 7.73
CA PRO A 149 5.23 -17.35 8.59
C PRO A 149 4.17 -18.18 7.86
N LYS A 150 4.14 -18.10 6.53
CA LYS A 150 3.18 -18.79 5.66
C LYS A 150 3.82 -19.92 4.85
N GLY A 151 5.13 -20.15 4.99
CA GLY A 151 5.88 -21.14 4.22
C GLY A 151 5.96 -20.83 2.71
N LEU A 152 5.78 -19.58 2.31
CA LEU A 152 5.73 -19.18 0.90
C LEU A 152 7.12 -19.19 0.26
N TYR A 153 8.17 -18.78 0.98
CA TYR A 153 9.55 -18.86 0.50
C TYR A 153 9.97 -20.32 0.29
N LYS A 154 9.64 -21.19 1.25
CA LYS A 154 9.88 -22.64 1.13
C LYS A 154 9.24 -23.22 -0.13
N LYS A 155 7.98 -22.86 -0.40
CA LYS A 155 7.25 -23.31 -1.59
C LYS A 155 7.84 -22.72 -2.89
N ALA A 156 8.27 -21.45 -2.87
CA ALA A 156 8.89 -20.82 -4.02
C ALA A 156 10.23 -21.48 -4.38
N HIS A 157 11.08 -21.78 -3.40
CA HIS A 157 12.34 -22.51 -3.62
C HIS A 157 12.11 -23.97 -4.07
N ALA A 158 11.00 -24.59 -3.65
CA ALA A 158 10.61 -25.92 -4.13
C ALA A 158 10.01 -25.90 -5.56
N GLY A 159 9.82 -24.72 -6.17
CA GLY A 159 9.21 -24.58 -7.50
C GLY A 159 7.68 -24.72 -7.51
N GLU A 160 7.04 -24.79 -6.34
CA GLU A 160 5.58 -24.89 -6.23
C GLU A 160 4.88 -23.55 -6.54
N ILE A 161 5.59 -22.42 -6.38
CA ILE A 161 5.12 -21.08 -6.74
C ILE A 161 6.00 -20.54 -7.86
N PRO A 162 5.50 -20.47 -9.10
CA PRO A 162 6.32 -20.11 -10.26
C PRO A 162 6.77 -18.65 -10.26
N THR A 163 5.98 -17.75 -9.67
CA THR A 163 6.26 -16.29 -9.61
C THR A 163 6.17 -15.80 -8.18
N PHE A 164 7.33 -15.55 -7.55
CA PHE A 164 7.40 -15.10 -6.17
C PHE A 164 8.43 -13.98 -6.01
N THR A 165 7.96 -12.82 -5.52
CA THR A 165 8.80 -11.62 -5.35
C THR A 165 9.94 -11.88 -4.37
N GLY A 166 11.16 -11.59 -4.81
CA GLY A 166 12.38 -11.82 -4.04
C GLY A 166 13.07 -13.16 -4.34
N VAL A 167 12.41 -14.10 -5.04
CA VAL A 167 13.00 -15.39 -5.45
C VAL A 167 13.06 -15.50 -6.96
N THR A 168 11.91 -15.56 -7.63
CA THR A 168 11.80 -15.67 -9.10
C THR A 168 11.38 -14.37 -9.77
N ASP A 169 10.82 -13.43 -9.02
CA ASP A 169 10.42 -12.11 -9.49
C ASP A 169 11.19 -11.01 -8.74
N PRO A 170 11.52 -9.88 -9.39
CA PRO A 170 12.20 -8.77 -8.76
C PRO A 170 11.30 -8.03 -7.76
N TYR A 171 11.95 -7.37 -6.79
CA TYR A 171 11.39 -6.30 -6.00
C TYR A 171 12.18 -5.02 -6.26
N GLU A 172 11.51 -3.99 -6.71
CA GLU A 172 12.10 -2.67 -6.97
C GLU A 172 11.88 -1.77 -5.75
N ALA A 173 12.91 -1.61 -4.93
CA ALA A 173 12.84 -0.73 -3.76
C ALA A 173 12.48 0.71 -4.15
N PRO A 174 11.69 1.44 -3.33
CA PRO A 174 11.44 2.86 -3.55
C PRO A 174 12.74 3.66 -3.59
N THR A 175 12.81 4.68 -4.46
CA THR A 175 13.97 5.56 -4.53
C THR A 175 13.90 6.70 -3.52
N HIS A 176 12.70 7.21 -3.25
CA HIS A 176 12.46 8.35 -2.37
C HIS A 176 11.19 8.12 -1.52
N PRO A 177 11.16 7.08 -0.65
CA PRO A 177 10.03 6.88 0.24
C PRO A 177 9.99 8.00 1.31
N GLU A 178 8.81 8.44 1.71
CA GLU A 178 8.66 9.38 2.82
C GLU A 178 9.15 8.76 4.14
N VAL A 179 9.02 7.44 4.28
CA VAL A 179 9.49 6.73 5.46
C VAL A 179 10.22 5.45 5.05
N HIS A 180 11.42 5.26 5.59
CA HIS A 180 12.18 4.02 5.46
C HIS A 180 12.35 3.40 6.85
N VAL A 181 11.81 2.20 7.04
CA VAL A 181 11.93 1.41 8.28
C VAL A 181 12.63 0.09 8.01
N ARG A 182 13.62 -0.25 8.86
CA ARG A 182 14.38 -1.50 8.81
C ARG A 182 13.91 -2.43 9.91
N THR A 183 13.13 -3.43 9.56
CA THR A 183 12.49 -4.33 10.52
C THR A 183 13.42 -5.40 11.12
N HIS A 184 14.65 -5.44 10.72
CA HIS A 184 15.70 -6.26 11.32
C HIS A 184 16.54 -5.47 12.35
N GLU A 185 16.38 -4.13 12.37
CA GLU A 185 17.09 -3.22 13.28
C GLU A 185 16.14 -2.57 14.30
N SER A 186 14.84 -2.56 14.04
CA SER A 186 13.83 -1.88 14.86
C SER A 186 12.62 -2.78 15.12
N THR A 187 12.00 -2.60 16.26
CA THR A 187 10.72 -3.25 16.60
C THR A 187 9.59 -2.72 15.72
N ALA A 188 8.49 -3.48 15.62
CA ALA A 188 7.32 -3.04 14.89
C ALA A 188 6.70 -1.76 15.47
N GLN A 189 6.76 -1.58 16.80
CA GLN A 189 6.31 -0.39 17.50
C GLN A 189 7.13 0.85 17.11
N GLU A 190 8.45 0.74 17.11
CA GLU A 190 9.34 1.84 16.69
C GLU A 190 9.11 2.22 15.22
N CYS A 191 8.88 1.21 14.37
CA CYS A 191 8.53 1.45 12.97
C CYS A 191 7.20 2.20 12.84
N ALA A 192 6.17 1.79 13.59
CA ALA A 192 4.87 2.44 13.60
C ALA A 192 4.94 3.89 14.09
N ILE A 193 5.74 4.17 15.12
CA ILE A 193 5.98 5.54 15.64
C ILE A 193 6.60 6.43 14.55
N LYS A 194 7.60 5.93 13.82
CA LYS A 194 8.21 6.69 12.70
C LYS A 194 7.20 7.03 11.60
N ILE A 195 6.33 6.08 11.26
CA ILE A 195 5.28 6.32 10.26
C ILE A 195 4.29 7.37 10.75
N PHE A 196 3.87 7.26 12.00
CA PHE A 196 2.93 8.22 12.58
C PHE A 196 3.50 9.63 12.62
N ALA A 197 4.77 9.79 12.97
CA ALA A 197 5.45 11.09 12.95
C ALA A 197 5.46 11.74 11.56
N ALA A 198 5.62 10.96 10.50
CA ALA A 198 5.61 11.45 9.12
C ALA A 198 4.23 11.92 8.62
N MET A 199 3.16 11.53 9.31
CA MET A 199 1.79 11.99 8.98
C MET A 199 1.51 13.40 9.52
N THR A 200 2.24 13.81 10.54
CA THR A 200 2.02 15.07 11.27
C THR A 200 3.04 16.16 10.92
N ALA A 201 4.00 15.83 10.09
CA ALA A 201 5.03 16.76 9.58
C ALA A 201 4.55 17.49 8.32
#